data_2686b0712a958b79f1a0d95fa449aca7
#
_entry.id   2686b0712a958b79f1a0d95fa449aca7
#
_cell.length_a   1.000
_cell.length_b   1.000
_cell.length_c   1.000
_cell.angle_alpha   90.00
_cell.angle_beta   90.00
_cell.angle_gamma   90.00
#
_symmetry.space_group_name_H-M   'P 1'
#
loop_
_entity.id
_entity.type
_entity.pdbx_description
1 polymer ?
#
loop_
_entity_poly.entity_id
_entity_poly.type
_entity_poly.pdbx_seq_one_letter_code
_entity_poly.pdbx_strand_id
1 'polypeptide(L)'
;MNPEAAAKQRTAAARRNLSALCAAALCVLWFFGVFGLPLPSGVCPRVNPSGYCMAQILLFLPIMSAALPILKSGVRAMRAVRPDAAALLLSATAAALADAALLAVRVALAVDDGALLTASRLAAESPLPMPGTALAAAVFAARRKDWQASRTVMHTCRILLPCLGVLFFGICGMGLLRGAGFAAAMHTALLVLSLGAPPSLLLAAPLLAFAAGKRTARPLSCRDWEELGAATAICFDDAAMREAAPSLEDLYVTVGSKTALLAAAAALADGAENPYAAALQDAAAYLGLRLPCAAHGPAPTEGFGGTVHRRAWRFVPDGADAPELIRRTDFGGRQALYAFADGAFCGVLLFANAPLPDAAAAQACLRAEGLAETVGDRQTNPRKRREKVLHVTRDGDTIRLTNADGTFSMHVPTPAALAETVLLARRMTAALRTAVGVSAAALLLCVLLAADVGRLSAAALTAAAAIRLAATVTVLLLSCLVRRMPPPEIHVEEERPAMFGKVNYTIHVEGMSCSHCAAHVKTALESIRGVSADVVLDEKVAHVKCPAALDEKQLAAAVTEAGFTVASVERV
;
A
#
# COMPACT_ATOMS: atom_id res chain seq x y z
N MET A 1 0.26 -28.61 -10.44
CA MET A 1 0.33 -28.49 -8.96
C MET A 1 0.65 -29.87 -8.40
N ASN A 2 1.74 -30.04 -7.65
CA ASN A 2 2.18 -31.35 -7.16
C ASN A 2 1.11 -31.93 -6.18
N PRO A 3 0.63 -33.18 -6.37
CA PRO A 3 -0.44 -33.79 -5.55
C PRO A 3 -0.08 -33.85 -4.06
N GLU A 4 1.18 -34.02 -3.69
CA GLU A 4 1.64 -33.97 -2.31
C GLU A 4 1.50 -32.58 -1.66
N ALA A 5 1.76 -31.51 -2.42
CA ALA A 5 1.57 -30.14 -1.93
C ALA A 5 0.08 -29.83 -1.70
N ALA A 6 -0.80 -30.32 -2.58
CA ALA A 6 -2.24 -30.19 -2.44
C ALA A 6 -2.77 -30.96 -1.21
N ALA A 7 -2.26 -32.17 -0.96
CA ALA A 7 -2.62 -32.96 0.22
C ALA A 7 -2.17 -32.27 1.53
N LYS A 8 -0.93 -31.76 1.58
CA LYS A 8 -0.44 -30.98 2.74
C LYS A 8 -1.26 -29.71 3.00
N GLN A 9 -1.71 -29.06 1.93
CA GLN A 9 -2.54 -27.84 2.04
C GLN A 9 -3.96 -28.16 2.58
N ARG A 10 -4.55 -29.28 2.14
CA ARG A 10 -5.85 -29.78 2.66
C ARG A 10 -5.78 -30.16 4.13
N THR A 11 -4.75 -30.87 4.56
CA THR A 11 -4.56 -31.26 5.96
C THR A 11 -4.32 -30.04 6.87
N ALA A 12 -3.56 -29.04 6.41
CA ALA A 12 -3.38 -27.80 7.15
C ALA A 12 -4.69 -26.99 7.26
N ALA A 13 -5.50 -26.97 6.20
CA ALA A 13 -6.83 -26.34 6.23
C ALA A 13 -7.78 -27.05 7.20
N ALA A 14 -7.81 -28.39 7.18
CA ALA A 14 -8.64 -29.18 8.09
C ALA A 14 -8.26 -28.93 9.56
N ARG A 15 -6.97 -28.96 9.91
CA ARG A 15 -6.48 -28.67 11.27
C ARG A 15 -6.89 -27.27 11.73
N ARG A 16 -6.80 -26.29 10.87
CA ARG A 16 -7.20 -24.90 11.16
C ARG A 16 -8.69 -24.80 11.44
N ASN A 17 -9.52 -25.38 10.56
CA ASN A 17 -10.98 -25.35 10.73
C ASN A 17 -11.41 -26.09 12.00
N LEU A 18 -10.78 -27.22 12.29
CA LEU A 18 -11.00 -27.95 13.54
C LEU A 18 -10.61 -27.10 14.76
N SER A 19 -9.46 -26.43 14.73
CA SER A 19 -9.03 -25.53 15.80
C SER A 19 -10.03 -24.40 16.04
N ALA A 20 -10.55 -23.78 14.98
CA ALA A 20 -11.55 -22.71 15.08
C ALA A 20 -12.89 -23.24 15.64
N LEU A 21 -13.35 -24.41 15.18
CA LEU A 21 -14.56 -25.06 15.69
C LEU A 21 -14.44 -25.42 17.18
N CYS A 22 -13.30 -26.02 17.56
CA CYS A 22 -13.06 -26.36 18.97
C CYS A 22 -12.97 -25.12 19.86
N ALA A 23 -12.37 -24.02 19.38
CA ALA A 23 -12.32 -22.76 20.11
C ALA A 23 -13.71 -22.14 20.28
N ALA A 24 -14.53 -22.16 19.24
CA ALA A 24 -15.92 -21.72 19.32
C ALA A 24 -16.75 -22.59 20.30
N ALA A 25 -16.64 -23.93 20.21
CA ALA A 25 -17.30 -24.85 21.11
C ALA A 25 -16.86 -24.63 22.57
N LEU A 26 -15.56 -24.40 22.80
CA LEU A 26 -15.03 -24.11 24.13
C LEU A 26 -15.59 -22.80 24.70
N CYS A 27 -15.72 -21.76 23.90
CA CYS A 27 -16.35 -20.50 24.31
C CYS A 27 -17.83 -20.67 24.61
N VAL A 28 -18.56 -21.42 23.78
CA VAL A 28 -19.98 -21.70 24.00
C VAL A 28 -20.18 -22.52 25.29
N LEU A 29 -19.40 -23.57 25.48
CA LEU A 29 -19.46 -24.39 26.70
C LEU A 29 -19.18 -23.55 27.95
N TRP A 30 -18.15 -22.70 27.90
CA TRP A 30 -17.82 -21.81 29.00
C TRP A 30 -18.91 -20.77 29.26
N PHE A 31 -19.45 -20.14 28.22
CA PHE A 31 -20.55 -19.18 28.34
C PHE A 31 -21.79 -19.80 29.00
N PHE A 32 -22.20 -20.98 28.54
CA PHE A 32 -23.34 -21.71 29.12
C PHE A 32 -23.08 -22.08 30.58
N GLY A 33 -21.87 -22.49 30.92
CA GLY A 33 -21.48 -22.82 32.29
C GLY A 33 -21.52 -21.61 33.22
N VAL A 34 -20.99 -20.48 32.80
CA VAL A 34 -20.96 -19.22 33.58
C VAL A 34 -22.37 -18.67 33.83
N PHE A 35 -23.22 -18.65 32.79
CA PHE A 35 -24.59 -18.11 32.88
C PHE A 35 -25.60 -19.14 33.41
N GLY A 36 -25.15 -20.36 33.66
CA GLY A 36 -26.02 -21.43 34.17
C GLY A 36 -27.10 -21.85 33.19
N LEU A 37 -26.85 -21.71 31.89
CA LEU A 37 -27.75 -22.16 30.84
C LEU A 37 -27.80 -23.71 30.79
N PRO A 38 -28.88 -24.29 30.23
CA PRO A 38 -29.04 -25.74 30.22
C PRO A 38 -27.93 -26.41 29.41
N LEU A 39 -27.23 -27.34 30.07
CA LEU A 39 -26.19 -28.20 29.49
C LEU A 39 -26.54 -29.65 29.76
N PRO A 40 -26.10 -30.61 28.92
CA PRO A 40 -26.22 -32.04 29.21
C PRO A 40 -25.61 -32.39 30.57
N SER A 41 -26.22 -33.31 31.30
CA SER A 41 -25.83 -33.67 32.69
C SER A 41 -24.34 -34.01 32.85
N GLY A 42 -23.73 -34.65 31.84
CA GLY A 42 -22.31 -35.03 31.86
C GLY A 42 -21.32 -33.85 31.80
N VAL A 43 -21.77 -32.69 31.29
CA VAL A 43 -20.95 -31.49 31.13
C VAL A 43 -21.58 -30.25 31.77
N CYS A 44 -22.55 -30.43 32.65
CA CYS A 44 -23.15 -29.34 33.40
C CYS A 44 -22.34 -29.07 34.68
N PRO A 45 -21.80 -27.87 34.90
CA PRO A 45 -20.95 -27.58 36.07
C PRO A 45 -21.69 -27.71 37.39
N ARG A 46 -23.05 -27.59 37.40
CA ARG A 46 -23.89 -27.74 38.58
C ARG A 46 -24.12 -29.19 38.97
N VAL A 47 -24.08 -30.12 37.99
CA VAL A 47 -24.36 -31.55 38.18
C VAL A 47 -23.07 -32.37 38.21
N ASN A 48 -22.18 -32.08 37.29
CA ASN A 48 -20.87 -32.75 37.13
C ASN A 48 -19.74 -31.75 36.86
N PRO A 49 -19.23 -31.06 37.91
CA PRO A 49 -18.15 -30.09 37.77
C PRO A 49 -16.86 -30.68 37.15
N SER A 50 -16.51 -31.90 37.53
CA SER A 50 -15.33 -32.60 37.02
C SER A 50 -15.46 -32.95 35.54
N GLY A 51 -16.65 -33.42 35.10
CA GLY A 51 -16.96 -33.69 33.70
C GLY A 51 -16.90 -32.41 32.84
N TYR A 52 -17.33 -31.29 33.39
CA TYR A 52 -17.25 -29.98 32.72
C TYR A 52 -15.78 -29.52 32.50
N CYS A 53 -14.93 -29.67 33.53
CA CYS A 53 -13.49 -29.37 33.39
C CYS A 53 -12.81 -30.28 32.35
N MET A 54 -13.15 -31.58 32.37
CA MET A 54 -12.61 -32.56 31.42
C MET A 54 -13.03 -32.22 29.98
N ALA A 55 -14.28 -31.85 29.74
CA ALA A 55 -14.77 -31.44 28.42
C ALA A 55 -14.02 -30.22 27.87
N GLN A 56 -13.73 -29.24 28.71
CA GLN A 56 -12.93 -28.05 28.30
C GLN A 56 -11.49 -28.45 27.91
N ILE A 57 -10.84 -29.32 28.69
CA ILE A 57 -9.49 -29.81 28.37
C ILE A 57 -9.52 -30.59 27.05
N LEU A 58 -10.49 -31.46 26.83
CA LEU A 58 -10.63 -32.23 25.59
C LEU A 58 -10.83 -31.32 24.36
N LEU A 59 -11.62 -30.26 24.50
CA LEU A 59 -11.77 -29.25 23.42
C LEU A 59 -10.53 -28.42 23.20
N PHE A 60 -9.70 -28.21 24.22
CA PHE A 60 -8.47 -27.42 24.13
C PHE A 60 -7.33 -28.19 23.43
N LEU A 61 -7.26 -29.51 23.53
CA LEU A 61 -6.20 -30.35 22.95
C LEU A 61 -6.07 -30.20 21.42
N PRO A 62 -7.14 -30.27 20.61
CA PRO A 62 -7.02 -30.03 19.15
C PRO A 62 -6.53 -28.64 18.81
N ILE A 63 -6.93 -27.62 19.56
CA ILE A 63 -6.48 -26.24 19.38
C ILE A 63 -4.97 -26.15 19.60
N MET A 64 -4.50 -26.72 20.70
CA MET A 64 -3.09 -26.74 21.07
C MET A 64 -2.25 -27.55 20.05
N SER A 65 -2.76 -28.68 19.57
CA SER A 65 -2.09 -29.50 18.56
C SER A 65 -1.90 -28.76 17.23
N ALA A 66 -2.92 -27.99 16.81
CA ALA A 66 -2.83 -27.15 15.62
C ALA A 66 -1.83 -25.99 15.78
N ALA A 67 -1.73 -25.44 16.99
CA ALA A 67 -0.84 -24.33 17.34
C ALA A 67 0.60 -24.78 17.72
N LEU A 68 0.89 -26.07 17.79
CA LEU A 68 2.18 -26.60 18.25
C LEU A 68 3.41 -26.01 17.50
N PRO A 69 3.38 -25.78 16.16
CA PRO A 69 4.51 -25.14 15.49
C PRO A 69 4.77 -23.71 15.98
N ILE A 70 3.68 -22.97 16.29
CA ILE A 70 3.75 -21.60 16.81
C ILE A 70 4.32 -21.61 18.24
N LEU A 71 3.85 -22.50 19.09
CA LEU A 71 4.35 -22.65 20.45
C LEU A 71 5.82 -23.03 20.48
N LYS A 72 6.27 -23.93 19.59
CA LYS A 72 7.71 -24.24 19.41
C LYS A 72 8.52 -23.03 18.97
N SER A 73 7.98 -22.15 18.13
CA SER A 73 8.67 -20.88 17.78
C SER A 73 8.76 -19.95 18.98
N GLY A 74 7.72 -19.90 19.82
CA GLY A 74 7.71 -19.15 21.07
C GLY A 74 8.80 -19.62 22.06
N VAL A 75 9.00 -20.94 22.21
CA VAL A 75 10.10 -21.47 23.01
C VAL A 75 11.47 -21.00 22.49
N ARG A 76 11.66 -21.02 21.18
CA ARG A 76 12.91 -20.54 20.57
C ARG A 76 13.12 -19.04 20.80
N ALA A 77 12.06 -18.23 20.67
CA ALA A 77 12.10 -16.80 20.92
C ALA A 77 12.43 -16.47 22.39
N MET A 78 11.87 -17.22 23.33
CA MET A 78 12.17 -17.09 24.76
C MET A 78 13.64 -17.44 25.06
N ARG A 79 14.15 -18.55 24.51
CA ARG A 79 15.57 -18.95 24.68
C ARG A 79 16.53 -17.93 24.07
N ALA A 80 16.16 -17.28 22.98
CA ALA A 80 16.94 -16.24 22.32
C ALA A 80 16.85 -14.86 23.03
N VAL A 81 16.09 -14.75 24.12
CA VAL A 81 15.80 -13.48 24.83
C VAL A 81 15.25 -12.40 23.90
N ARG A 82 14.50 -12.82 22.88
CA ARG A 82 13.84 -11.93 21.90
C ARG A 82 12.36 -12.28 21.81
N PRO A 83 11.59 -11.94 22.87
CA PRO A 83 10.17 -12.30 22.89
C PRO A 83 9.41 -11.67 21.72
N ASP A 84 8.56 -12.47 21.12
CA ASP A 84 7.68 -12.16 20.01
C ASP A 84 6.22 -12.53 20.34
N ALA A 85 5.33 -12.41 19.38
CA ALA A 85 3.92 -12.77 19.55
C ALA A 85 3.74 -14.27 19.91
N ALA A 86 4.61 -15.16 19.44
CA ALA A 86 4.56 -16.57 19.77
C ALA A 86 5.04 -16.84 21.21
N ALA A 87 6.00 -16.09 21.72
CA ALA A 87 6.44 -16.16 23.11
C ALA A 87 5.35 -15.68 24.08
N LEU A 88 4.65 -14.59 23.72
CA LEU A 88 3.49 -14.09 24.48
C LEU A 88 2.36 -15.14 24.53
N LEU A 89 2.08 -15.77 23.39
CA LEU A 89 1.07 -16.82 23.29
C LEU A 89 1.45 -18.08 24.08
N LEU A 90 2.74 -18.44 24.06
CA LEU A 90 3.28 -19.56 24.85
C LEU A 90 3.09 -19.33 26.34
N SER A 91 3.44 -18.14 26.85
CA SER A 91 3.31 -17.80 28.27
C SER A 91 1.84 -17.83 28.72
N ALA A 92 0.93 -17.26 27.93
CA ALA A 92 -0.50 -17.28 28.21
C ALA A 92 -1.08 -18.71 28.21
N THR A 93 -0.64 -19.55 27.27
CA THR A 93 -1.06 -20.94 27.16
C THR A 93 -0.55 -21.78 28.33
N ALA A 94 0.71 -21.61 28.69
CA ALA A 94 1.31 -22.32 29.84
C ALA A 94 0.63 -21.93 31.16
N ALA A 95 0.36 -20.64 31.34
CA ALA A 95 -0.35 -20.15 32.51
C ALA A 95 -1.76 -20.74 32.61
N ALA A 96 -2.51 -20.76 31.49
CA ALA A 96 -3.86 -21.32 31.48
C ALA A 96 -3.91 -22.84 31.74
N LEU A 97 -2.92 -23.58 31.24
CA LEU A 97 -2.80 -25.01 31.53
C LEU A 97 -2.48 -25.27 33.01
N ALA A 98 -1.54 -24.48 33.58
CA ALA A 98 -1.19 -24.56 34.99
C ALA A 98 -2.41 -24.23 35.88
N ASP A 99 -3.14 -23.18 35.50
CA ASP A 99 -4.35 -22.77 36.21
C ASP A 99 -5.50 -23.79 36.08
N ALA A 100 -5.71 -24.34 34.88
CA ALA A 100 -6.70 -25.39 34.67
C ALA A 100 -6.39 -26.67 35.49
N ALA A 101 -5.11 -27.02 35.62
CA ALA A 101 -4.69 -28.13 36.49
C ALA A 101 -4.95 -27.81 37.97
N LEU A 102 -4.60 -26.59 38.41
CA LEU A 102 -4.88 -26.14 39.77
C LEU A 102 -6.39 -26.15 40.08
N LEU A 103 -7.22 -25.65 39.15
CA LEU A 103 -8.68 -25.66 39.30
C LEU A 103 -9.23 -27.06 39.30
N ALA A 104 -8.75 -27.96 38.45
CA ALA A 104 -9.21 -29.35 38.41
C ALA A 104 -8.99 -30.06 39.78
N VAL A 105 -7.84 -29.85 40.42
CA VAL A 105 -7.54 -30.35 41.75
C VAL A 105 -8.50 -29.74 42.79
N ARG A 106 -8.70 -28.42 42.77
CA ARG A 106 -9.61 -27.73 43.71
C ARG A 106 -11.05 -28.14 43.53
N VAL A 107 -11.50 -28.38 42.30
CA VAL A 107 -12.84 -28.90 41.98
C VAL A 107 -13.00 -30.31 42.51
N ALA A 108 -11.99 -31.19 42.30
CA ALA A 108 -12.04 -32.57 42.82
C ALA A 108 -12.15 -32.60 44.36
N LEU A 109 -11.31 -31.82 45.05
CA LEU A 109 -11.35 -31.72 46.52
C LEU A 109 -12.72 -31.18 46.99
N ALA A 110 -13.28 -30.16 46.35
CA ALA A 110 -14.60 -29.62 46.71
C ALA A 110 -15.75 -30.61 46.44
N VAL A 111 -15.62 -31.49 45.43
CA VAL A 111 -16.57 -32.57 45.18
C VAL A 111 -16.45 -33.63 46.24
N ASP A 112 -15.25 -34.04 46.64
CA ASP A 112 -14.99 -35.02 47.68
C ASP A 112 -15.53 -34.55 49.06
N ASP A 113 -15.38 -33.23 49.33
CA ASP A 113 -15.94 -32.57 50.52
C ASP A 113 -17.48 -32.39 50.48
N GLY A 114 -18.13 -32.78 49.39
CA GLY A 114 -19.59 -32.61 49.20
C GLY A 114 -20.01 -31.16 48.88
N ALA A 115 -19.08 -30.25 48.69
CA ALA A 115 -19.33 -28.81 48.43
C ALA A 115 -19.60 -28.51 46.94
N LEU A 116 -20.65 -29.14 46.36
CA LEU A 116 -21.00 -29.07 44.94
C LEU A 116 -21.18 -27.65 44.40
N LEU A 117 -21.73 -26.72 45.19
CA LEU A 117 -21.88 -25.31 44.83
C LEU A 117 -20.51 -24.62 44.65
N THR A 118 -19.56 -24.93 45.53
CA THR A 118 -18.20 -24.42 45.46
C THR A 118 -17.47 -25.00 44.23
N ALA A 119 -17.57 -26.31 44.03
CA ALA A 119 -17.02 -27.03 42.88
C ALA A 119 -17.56 -26.47 41.55
N SER A 120 -18.88 -26.22 41.48
CA SER A 120 -19.53 -25.64 40.30
C SER A 120 -19.01 -24.22 39.98
N ARG A 121 -18.84 -23.37 40.99
CA ARG A 121 -18.29 -22.02 40.82
C ARG A 121 -16.85 -22.06 40.34
N LEU A 122 -16.00 -22.88 40.99
CA LEU A 122 -14.61 -23.07 40.59
C LEU A 122 -14.47 -23.57 39.13
N ALA A 123 -15.31 -24.55 38.75
CA ALA A 123 -15.28 -25.07 37.38
C ALA A 123 -15.64 -24.01 36.33
N ALA A 124 -16.55 -23.08 36.65
CA ALA A 124 -16.93 -21.99 35.77
C ALA A 124 -15.83 -20.91 35.60
N GLU A 125 -14.86 -20.85 36.54
CA GLU A 125 -13.73 -19.89 36.49
C GLU A 125 -12.58 -20.34 35.58
N SER A 126 -12.77 -21.37 34.75
CA SER A 126 -11.73 -21.93 33.87
C SER A 126 -11.13 -20.88 32.89
N PRO A 127 -9.80 -20.77 32.83
CA PRO A 127 -9.10 -19.80 31.94
C PRO A 127 -8.98 -20.28 30.49
N LEU A 128 -9.21 -21.55 30.18
CA LEU A 128 -8.94 -22.21 28.90
C LEU A 128 -9.55 -21.51 27.65
N PRO A 129 -10.78 -20.95 27.71
CA PRO A 129 -11.33 -20.23 26.56
C PRO A 129 -10.51 -19.05 26.09
N MET A 130 -9.84 -18.36 27.00
CA MET A 130 -9.09 -17.14 26.69
C MET A 130 -7.87 -17.39 25.79
N PRO A 131 -6.90 -18.27 26.14
CA PRO A 131 -5.82 -18.64 25.23
C PRO A 131 -6.30 -19.52 24.08
N GLY A 132 -7.41 -20.28 24.22
CA GLY A 132 -8.00 -21.07 23.15
C GLY A 132 -8.36 -20.22 21.93
N THR A 133 -9.05 -19.09 22.17
CA THR A 133 -9.36 -18.12 21.11
C THR A 133 -8.09 -17.47 20.52
N ALA A 134 -7.10 -17.16 21.35
CA ALA A 134 -5.84 -16.58 20.91
C ALA A 134 -5.02 -17.57 20.06
N LEU A 135 -4.95 -18.85 20.46
CA LEU A 135 -4.31 -19.91 19.66
C LEU A 135 -4.99 -20.12 18.32
N ALA A 136 -6.33 -20.18 18.28
CA ALA A 136 -7.09 -20.30 17.03
C ALA A 136 -6.85 -19.09 16.11
N ALA A 137 -6.82 -17.89 16.67
CA ALA A 137 -6.50 -16.66 15.95
C ALA A 137 -5.07 -16.71 15.38
N ALA A 138 -4.08 -17.16 16.15
CA ALA A 138 -2.70 -17.31 15.71
C ALA A 138 -2.56 -18.37 14.60
N VAL A 139 -3.25 -19.50 14.71
CA VAL A 139 -3.29 -20.53 13.66
C VAL A 139 -3.90 -19.98 12.37
N PHE A 140 -4.90 -19.12 12.48
CA PHE A 140 -5.46 -18.41 11.33
C PHE A 140 -4.46 -17.39 10.74
N ALA A 141 -3.82 -16.58 11.58
CA ALA A 141 -2.82 -15.59 11.17
C ALA A 141 -1.60 -16.23 10.50
N ALA A 142 -1.20 -17.42 10.94
CA ALA A 142 -0.07 -18.19 10.40
C ALA A 142 -0.27 -18.69 8.95
N ARG A 143 -1.44 -18.41 8.31
CA ARG A 143 -1.59 -18.53 6.85
C ARG A 143 -0.62 -17.63 6.10
N ARG A 144 -0.25 -16.51 6.68
CA ARG A 144 0.83 -15.65 6.19
C ARG A 144 2.13 -16.08 6.84
N LYS A 145 3.13 -16.38 6.02
CA LYS A 145 4.46 -16.78 6.51
C LYS A 145 5.13 -15.70 7.36
N ASP A 146 4.74 -14.45 7.14
CA ASP A 146 5.30 -13.23 7.74
C ASP A 146 4.44 -12.63 8.86
N TRP A 147 3.46 -13.36 9.41
CA TRP A 147 2.52 -12.84 10.41
C TRP A 147 3.18 -12.32 11.69
N GLN A 148 4.37 -12.83 12.03
CA GLN A 148 5.19 -12.40 13.16
C GLN A 148 6.18 -11.28 12.80
N ALA A 149 6.28 -10.89 11.53
CA ALA A 149 7.30 -9.96 11.05
C ALA A 149 6.98 -8.48 11.36
N SER A 150 5.77 -8.18 11.86
CA SER A 150 5.37 -6.82 12.21
C SER A 150 6.26 -6.25 13.31
N ARG A 151 6.94 -5.13 13.02
CA ARG A 151 7.81 -4.43 13.99
C ARG A 151 6.99 -3.85 15.14
N THR A 152 5.82 -3.28 14.85
CA THR A 152 4.93 -2.67 15.83
C THR A 152 4.43 -3.70 16.83
N VAL A 153 3.91 -4.84 16.35
CA VAL A 153 3.43 -5.93 17.22
C VAL A 153 4.58 -6.53 18.02
N MET A 154 5.74 -6.76 17.39
CA MET A 154 6.91 -7.33 18.06
C MET A 154 7.43 -6.41 19.18
N HIS A 155 7.50 -5.09 18.94
CA HIS A 155 7.90 -4.14 19.97
C HIS A 155 6.93 -4.16 21.15
N THR A 156 5.63 -4.20 20.89
CA THR A 156 4.59 -4.29 21.92
C THR A 156 4.73 -5.59 22.73
N CYS A 157 4.95 -6.73 22.09
CA CYS A 157 5.14 -8.02 22.79
C CYS A 157 6.38 -8.02 23.69
N ARG A 158 7.47 -7.35 23.26
CA ARG A 158 8.70 -7.21 24.08
C ARG A 158 8.49 -6.41 25.37
N ILE A 159 7.55 -5.47 25.36
CA ILE A 159 7.19 -4.69 26.54
C ILE A 159 6.15 -5.45 27.39
N LEU A 160 5.12 -6.00 26.74
CA LEU A 160 4.03 -6.67 27.44
C LEU A 160 4.47 -7.89 28.24
N LEU A 161 5.34 -8.72 27.68
CA LEU A 161 5.73 -9.98 28.33
C LEU A 161 6.41 -9.77 29.69
N PRO A 162 7.46 -8.92 29.84
CA PRO A 162 8.04 -8.66 31.15
C PRO A 162 7.06 -7.93 32.09
N CYS A 163 6.22 -7.01 31.58
CA CYS A 163 5.18 -6.37 32.39
C CYS A 163 4.20 -7.36 32.98
N LEU A 164 3.75 -8.35 32.20
CA LEU A 164 2.87 -9.42 32.67
C LEU A 164 3.58 -10.32 33.70
N GLY A 165 4.88 -10.57 33.53
CA GLY A 165 5.68 -11.29 34.51
C GLY A 165 5.74 -10.56 35.87
N VAL A 166 6.02 -9.25 35.84
CA VAL A 166 6.01 -8.42 37.07
C VAL A 166 4.63 -8.41 37.72
N LEU A 167 3.56 -8.27 36.91
CA LEU A 167 2.18 -8.30 37.40
C LEU A 167 1.83 -9.64 38.02
N PHE A 168 2.26 -10.76 37.43
CA PHE A 168 2.05 -12.10 37.99
C PHE A 168 2.59 -12.20 39.43
N PHE A 169 3.86 -11.83 39.65
CA PHE A 169 4.47 -11.86 40.97
C PHE A 169 3.85 -10.84 41.93
N GLY A 170 3.50 -9.65 41.44
CA GLY A 170 2.85 -8.60 42.23
C GLY A 170 1.47 -9.01 42.72
N ILE A 171 0.63 -9.59 41.84
CA ILE A 171 -0.71 -10.05 42.19
C ILE A 171 -0.66 -11.24 43.14
N CYS A 172 0.23 -12.22 42.88
CA CYS A 172 0.41 -13.36 43.76
C CYS A 172 0.86 -12.89 45.17
N GLY A 173 1.87 -12.06 45.25
CA GLY A 173 2.36 -11.49 46.52
C GLY A 173 1.31 -10.66 47.27
N MET A 174 0.58 -9.80 46.55
CA MET A 174 -0.49 -9.00 47.16
C MET A 174 -1.63 -9.89 47.68
N GLY A 175 -2.00 -10.95 46.95
CA GLY A 175 -3.01 -11.93 47.40
C GLY A 175 -2.59 -12.58 48.71
N LEU A 176 -1.33 -13.02 48.82
CA LEU A 176 -0.79 -13.62 50.05
C LEU A 176 -0.73 -12.63 51.21
N LEU A 177 -0.31 -11.38 50.98
CA LEU A 177 -0.29 -10.32 51.99
C LEU A 177 -1.69 -9.97 52.52
N ARG A 178 -2.72 -10.12 51.72
CA ARG A 178 -4.13 -9.93 52.11
C ARG A 178 -4.75 -11.15 52.80
N GLY A 179 -3.96 -12.19 53.06
CA GLY A 179 -4.41 -13.41 53.72
C GLY A 179 -5.16 -14.40 52.82
N ALA A 180 -5.10 -14.19 51.49
CA ALA A 180 -5.62 -15.21 50.58
C ALA A 180 -4.77 -16.49 50.66
N GLY A 181 -5.39 -17.66 50.61
CA GLY A 181 -4.66 -18.92 50.54
C GLY A 181 -3.81 -18.97 49.24
N PHE A 182 -2.68 -19.69 49.31
CA PHE A 182 -1.73 -19.80 48.18
C PHE A 182 -2.41 -20.19 46.87
N ALA A 183 -3.31 -21.19 46.88
CA ALA A 183 -4.02 -21.63 45.70
C ALA A 183 -4.91 -20.55 45.06
N ALA A 184 -5.54 -19.71 45.90
CA ALA A 184 -6.39 -18.61 45.40
C ALA A 184 -5.54 -17.47 44.83
N ALA A 185 -4.44 -17.10 45.48
CA ALA A 185 -3.51 -16.08 44.98
C ALA A 185 -2.85 -16.51 43.66
N MET A 186 -2.43 -17.78 43.59
CA MET A 186 -1.82 -18.35 42.37
C MET A 186 -2.82 -18.42 41.23
N HIS A 187 -4.06 -18.81 41.48
CA HIS A 187 -5.14 -18.84 40.48
C HIS A 187 -5.34 -17.45 39.86
N THR A 188 -5.47 -16.40 40.69
CA THR A 188 -5.65 -15.04 40.20
C THR A 188 -4.47 -14.58 39.35
N ALA A 189 -3.22 -14.87 39.79
CA ALA A 189 -2.02 -14.48 39.07
C ALA A 189 -1.88 -15.23 37.73
N LEU A 190 -2.17 -16.53 37.69
CA LEU A 190 -2.15 -17.35 36.47
C LEU A 190 -3.25 -16.93 35.50
N LEU A 191 -4.43 -16.57 36.00
CA LEU A 191 -5.51 -16.04 35.18
C LEU A 191 -5.11 -14.76 34.47
N VAL A 192 -4.50 -13.78 35.17
CA VAL A 192 -4.00 -12.55 34.58
C VAL A 192 -2.97 -12.83 33.48
N LEU A 193 -2.05 -13.77 33.73
CA LEU A 193 -1.06 -14.15 32.72
C LEU A 193 -1.70 -14.85 31.52
N SER A 194 -2.76 -15.64 31.72
CA SER A 194 -3.51 -16.30 30.64
C SER A 194 -4.25 -15.30 29.72
N LEU A 195 -4.62 -14.14 30.24
CA LEU A 195 -5.21 -13.05 29.47
C LEU A 195 -4.17 -12.33 28.59
N GLY A 196 -2.88 -12.53 28.79
CA GLY A 196 -1.79 -11.77 28.22
C GLY A 196 -1.65 -11.78 26.70
N ALA A 197 -2.28 -12.75 26.01
CA ALA A 197 -2.25 -12.83 24.55
C ALA A 197 -3.64 -12.54 23.94
N PRO A 198 -4.03 -11.26 23.74
CA PRO A 198 -5.32 -10.94 23.15
C PRO A 198 -5.35 -11.29 21.66
N PRO A 199 -6.43 -11.93 21.14
CA PRO A 199 -6.59 -12.26 19.71
C PRO A 199 -6.47 -11.04 18.80
N SER A 200 -6.96 -9.89 19.24
CA SER A 200 -6.88 -8.61 18.52
C SER A 200 -5.46 -8.21 18.18
N LEU A 201 -4.51 -8.35 19.11
CA LEU A 201 -3.10 -8.05 18.89
C LEU A 201 -2.46 -8.99 17.85
N LEU A 202 -2.79 -10.29 17.93
CA LEU A 202 -2.23 -11.31 17.03
C LEU A 202 -2.76 -11.17 15.59
N LEU A 203 -4.00 -10.73 15.45
CA LEU A 203 -4.67 -10.58 14.15
C LEU A 203 -4.43 -9.21 13.51
N ALA A 204 -4.02 -8.18 14.25
CA ALA A 204 -3.92 -6.81 13.76
C ALA A 204 -3.07 -6.69 12.48
N ALA A 205 -1.80 -7.06 12.54
CA ALA A 205 -0.90 -6.94 11.40
C ALA A 205 -1.29 -7.82 10.21
N PRO A 206 -1.57 -9.14 10.35
CA PRO A 206 -1.90 -10.00 9.22
C PRO A 206 -3.22 -9.62 8.55
N LEU A 207 -4.25 -9.17 9.29
CA LEU A 207 -5.52 -8.76 8.69
C LEU A 207 -5.40 -7.44 7.93
N LEU A 208 -4.72 -6.45 8.52
CA LEU A 208 -4.51 -5.15 7.86
C LEU A 208 -3.63 -5.29 6.62
N ALA A 209 -2.54 -6.06 6.68
CA ALA A 209 -1.70 -6.34 5.52
C ALA A 209 -2.44 -7.14 4.43
N PHE A 210 -3.33 -8.06 4.81
CA PHE A 210 -4.19 -8.76 3.87
C PHE A 210 -5.19 -7.80 3.19
N ALA A 211 -5.81 -6.91 3.97
CA ALA A 211 -6.75 -5.93 3.46
C ALA A 211 -6.09 -4.97 2.46
N ALA A 212 -4.91 -4.45 2.80
CA ALA A 212 -4.12 -3.58 1.93
C ALA A 212 -3.64 -4.31 0.67
N GLY A 213 -3.12 -5.53 0.81
CA GLY A 213 -2.67 -6.35 -0.33
C GLY A 213 -3.80 -6.75 -1.29
N LYS A 214 -5.01 -6.98 -0.78
CA LYS A 214 -6.20 -7.24 -1.61
C LYS A 214 -6.63 -6.03 -2.41
N ARG A 215 -6.44 -4.84 -1.85
CA ARG A 215 -6.81 -3.60 -2.52
C ARG A 215 -5.86 -3.27 -3.67
N THR A 216 -4.55 -3.34 -3.45
CA THR A 216 -3.54 -3.01 -4.47
C THR A 216 -3.19 -4.18 -5.39
N ALA A 217 -3.80 -5.36 -5.20
CA ALA A 217 -3.43 -6.63 -5.84
C ALA A 217 -1.95 -7.02 -5.62
N ARG A 218 -1.31 -6.50 -4.56
CA ARG A 218 0.11 -6.72 -4.24
C ARG A 218 0.28 -7.45 -2.92
N PRO A 219 0.83 -8.66 -2.93
CA PRO A 219 1.02 -9.47 -1.73
C PRO A 219 2.30 -9.09 -0.98
N LEU A 220 2.39 -7.84 -0.47
CA LEU A 220 3.51 -7.40 0.35
C LEU A 220 3.48 -8.04 1.73
N SER A 221 4.66 -8.17 2.37
CA SER A 221 4.77 -8.65 3.75
C SER A 221 4.25 -7.62 4.76
N CYS A 222 3.93 -8.08 5.98
CA CYS A 222 3.53 -7.15 7.05
C CYS A 222 4.61 -6.11 7.33
N ARG A 223 5.87 -6.52 7.25
CA ARG A 223 7.03 -5.66 7.45
C ARG A 223 7.19 -4.63 6.34
N ASP A 224 7.00 -5.04 5.08
CA ASP A 224 7.15 -4.15 3.93
C ASP A 224 6.08 -3.05 3.95
N TRP A 225 4.83 -3.38 4.32
CA TRP A 225 3.77 -2.40 4.53
C TRP A 225 4.11 -1.40 5.64
N GLU A 226 4.70 -1.85 6.75
CA GLU A 226 5.14 -0.97 7.84
C GLU A 226 6.34 -0.10 7.43
N GLU A 227 7.27 -0.61 6.64
CA GLU A 227 8.41 0.15 6.12
C GLU A 227 7.96 1.25 5.18
N LEU A 228 7.09 0.94 4.23
CA LEU A 228 6.46 1.93 3.34
C LEU A 228 5.70 3.01 4.13
N GLY A 229 4.86 2.60 5.06
CA GLY A 229 4.04 3.53 5.83
C GLY A 229 4.83 4.36 6.86
N ALA A 230 6.05 3.96 7.19
CA ALA A 230 6.94 4.68 8.08
C ALA A 230 7.87 5.66 7.33
N ALA A 231 7.81 5.73 6.00
CA ALA A 231 8.59 6.65 5.21
C ALA A 231 8.27 8.11 5.55
N THR A 232 9.33 8.92 5.69
CA THR A 232 9.25 10.36 5.96
C THR A 232 9.65 11.19 4.78
N ALA A 233 10.45 10.62 3.86
CA ALA A 233 10.91 11.27 2.67
C ALA A 233 10.92 10.29 1.48
N ILE A 234 10.83 10.84 0.28
CA ILE A 234 10.91 10.11 -0.97
C ILE A 234 11.89 10.82 -1.90
N CYS A 235 12.78 10.06 -2.50
CA CYS A 235 13.77 10.54 -3.46
C CYS A 235 13.42 10.00 -4.83
N PHE A 236 13.10 10.86 -5.76
CA PHE A 236 12.83 10.51 -7.14
C PHE A 236 14.11 10.63 -7.97
N ASP A 237 14.45 9.58 -8.70
CA ASP A 237 15.34 9.68 -9.83
C ASP A 237 14.58 10.32 -11.00
N ASP A 238 15.21 11.27 -11.68
CA ASP A 238 14.59 11.98 -12.82
C ASP A 238 14.08 11.02 -13.90
N ALA A 239 14.84 9.94 -14.16
CA ALA A 239 14.43 8.90 -15.11
C ALA A 239 13.18 8.13 -14.67
N ALA A 240 12.90 8.04 -13.38
CA ALA A 240 11.77 7.26 -12.85
C ALA A 240 10.41 7.89 -13.17
N MET A 241 10.37 9.20 -13.37
CA MET A 241 9.15 9.97 -13.61
C MET A 241 8.97 10.38 -15.08
N ARG A 242 9.83 9.87 -15.96
CA ARG A 242 9.79 10.16 -17.40
C ARG A 242 9.50 8.90 -18.20
N GLU A 243 9.00 9.06 -19.41
CA GLU A 243 8.82 7.97 -20.36
C GLU A 243 10.18 7.33 -20.73
N ALA A 244 10.18 6.03 -21.01
CA ALA A 244 11.40 5.34 -21.40
C ALA A 244 11.84 5.72 -22.82
N ALA A 245 10.89 5.96 -23.72
CA ALA A 245 11.13 6.39 -25.08
C ALA A 245 11.21 7.92 -25.15
N PRO A 246 12.18 8.47 -25.92
CA PRO A 246 12.24 9.90 -26.14
C PRO A 246 11.05 10.37 -26.99
N SER A 247 10.53 11.56 -26.70
CA SER A 247 9.56 12.28 -27.54
C SER A 247 10.21 13.48 -28.21
N LEU A 248 9.72 13.86 -29.40
CA LEU A 248 10.18 15.06 -30.09
C LEU A 248 9.57 16.30 -29.40
N GLU A 249 10.41 17.13 -28.77
CA GLU A 249 9.95 18.34 -28.07
C GLU A 249 9.99 19.59 -28.97
N ASP A 250 11.06 19.75 -29.75
CA ASP A 250 11.21 20.92 -30.57
C ASP A 250 12.01 20.62 -31.87
N LEU A 251 11.88 21.52 -32.84
CA LEU A 251 12.49 21.35 -34.12
C LEU A 251 12.92 22.74 -34.68
N TYR A 252 14.21 22.90 -34.84
CA TYR A 252 14.80 24.09 -35.41
C TYR A 252 15.25 23.86 -36.85
N VAL A 253 14.87 24.72 -37.75
CA VAL A 253 15.18 24.62 -39.19
C VAL A 253 15.91 25.89 -39.64
N THR A 254 17.05 25.74 -40.29
CA THR A 254 17.81 26.83 -40.91
C THR A 254 17.48 26.97 -42.39
N VAL A 255 17.16 25.85 -43.07
CA VAL A 255 16.83 25.83 -44.50
C VAL A 255 15.66 24.90 -44.75
N GLY A 256 14.56 25.41 -45.31
CA GLY A 256 13.36 24.64 -45.63
C GLY A 256 12.23 24.87 -44.64
N SER A 257 11.28 23.91 -44.58
CA SER A 257 10.15 23.94 -43.65
C SER A 257 10.27 22.87 -42.56
N LYS A 258 9.76 23.16 -41.38
CA LYS A 258 9.69 22.21 -40.25
C LYS A 258 8.99 20.88 -40.64
N THR A 259 7.88 21.00 -41.39
CA THR A 259 7.10 19.86 -41.83
C THR A 259 7.84 18.98 -42.83
N ALA A 260 8.61 19.58 -43.77
CA ALA A 260 9.42 18.83 -44.73
C ALA A 260 10.58 18.08 -44.04
N LEU A 261 11.23 18.72 -43.08
CA LEU A 261 12.29 18.10 -42.30
C LEU A 261 11.76 16.91 -41.46
N LEU A 262 10.66 17.13 -40.77
CA LEU A 262 10.01 16.07 -39.97
C LEU A 262 9.53 14.90 -40.84
N ALA A 263 8.89 15.18 -41.98
CA ALA A 263 8.41 14.16 -42.89
C ALA A 263 9.58 13.32 -43.46
N ALA A 264 10.71 13.96 -43.80
CA ALA A 264 11.91 13.25 -44.24
C ALA A 264 12.53 12.40 -43.12
N ALA A 265 12.60 12.94 -41.91
CA ALA A 265 13.12 12.22 -40.75
C ALA A 265 12.24 11.00 -40.41
N ALA A 266 10.93 11.17 -40.37
CA ALA A 266 9.99 10.12 -40.06
C ALA A 266 9.97 9.00 -41.13
N ALA A 267 10.07 9.37 -42.41
CA ALA A 267 10.12 8.43 -43.52
C ALA A 267 11.42 7.61 -43.54
N LEU A 268 12.54 8.17 -43.12
CA LEU A 268 13.85 7.51 -43.09
C LEU A 268 14.08 6.75 -41.77
N ALA A 269 13.40 7.10 -40.71
CA ALA A 269 13.42 6.36 -39.45
C ALA A 269 12.65 5.03 -39.53
N ASP A 270 11.76 4.86 -40.51
CA ASP A 270 10.98 3.65 -40.69
C ASP A 270 11.89 2.46 -41.07
N GLY A 271 11.76 1.33 -40.35
CA GLY A 271 12.55 0.11 -40.57
C GLY A 271 13.95 0.08 -39.92
N ALA A 272 14.37 1.11 -39.18
CA ALA A 272 15.62 1.09 -38.42
C ALA A 272 15.37 0.73 -36.94
N GLU A 273 16.28 -0.02 -36.32
CA GLU A 273 16.37 -0.13 -34.86
C GLU A 273 16.85 1.21 -34.24
N ASN A 274 16.04 2.24 -34.44
CA ASN A 274 16.38 3.61 -34.07
C ASN A 274 15.52 4.04 -32.88
N PRO A 275 16.11 4.50 -31.78
CA PRO A 275 15.35 4.95 -30.60
C PRO A 275 14.42 6.13 -30.87
N TYR A 276 14.67 6.91 -31.94
CA TYR A 276 13.87 8.07 -32.31
C TYR A 276 12.73 7.77 -33.28
N ALA A 277 12.66 6.53 -33.84
CA ALA A 277 11.72 6.19 -34.90
C ALA A 277 10.25 6.39 -34.48
N ALA A 278 9.87 5.85 -33.33
CA ALA A 278 8.51 5.98 -32.81
C ALA A 278 8.14 7.46 -32.59
N ALA A 279 9.02 8.25 -31.98
CA ALA A 279 8.79 9.66 -31.72
C ALA A 279 8.59 10.47 -33.00
N LEU A 280 9.38 10.19 -34.04
CA LEU A 280 9.28 10.88 -35.33
C LEU A 280 7.99 10.50 -36.07
N GLN A 281 7.60 9.22 -36.03
CA GLN A 281 6.36 8.75 -36.65
C GLN A 281 5.14 9.29 -35.93
N ASP A 282 5.12 9.31 -34.59
CA ASP A 282 4.05 9.87 -33.78
C ASP A 282 3.91 11.38 -34.03
N ALA A 283 5.03 12.11 -34.12
CA ALA A 283 5.05 13.52 -34.45
C ALA A 283 4.49 13.81 -35.84
N ALA A 284 4.89 13.02 -36.83
CA ALA A 284 4.38 13.13 -38.21
C ALA A 284 2.89 12.79 -38.32
N ALA A 285 2.46 11.74 -37.63
CA ALA A 285 1.06 11.34 -37.54
C ALA A 285 0.18 12.39 -36.84
N TYR A 286 0.68 12.98 -35.76
CA TYR A 286 0.00 14.06 -35.03
C TYR A 286 -0.28 15.27 -35.91
N LEU A 287 0.67 15.64 -36.78
CA LEU A 287 0.51 16.74 -37.75
C LEU A 287 -0.23 16.32 -39.02
N GLY A 288 -0.64 15.06 -39.15
CA GLY A 288 -1.31 14.55 -40.34
C GLY A 288 -0.41 14.56 -41.60
N LEU A 289 0.91 14.50 -41.44
CA LEU A 289 1.85 14.54 -42.57
C LEU A 289 1.79 13.23 -43.34
N ARG A 290 1.76 13.34 -44.68
CA ARG A 290 1.96 12.17 -45.56
C ARG A 290 3.47 11.92 -45.65
N LEU A 291 3.89 10.74 -45.26
CA LEU A 291 5.32 10.37 -45.35
C LEU A 291 5.70 10.18 -46.82
N PRO A 292 6.78 10.81 -47.29
CA PRO A 292 7.26 10.62 -48.64
C PRO A 292 7.90 9.23 -48.82
N CYS A 293 7.96 8.75 -50.06
CA CYS A 293 8.73 7.57 -50.36
C CYS A 293 10.21 7.80 -50.08
N ALA A 294 10.79 6.96 -49.23
CA ALA A 294 12.18 7.01 -48.80
C ALA A 294 12.95 5.81 -49.30
N ALA A 295 14.17 6.02 -49.79
CA ALA A 295 15.13 4.95 -50.04
C ALA A 295 16.22 5.04 -48.94
N HIS A 296 16.27 4.00 -48.10
CA HIS A 296 17.29 3.93 -47.04
C HIS A 296 18.69 3.76 -47.64
N GLY A 297 19.59 4.59 -47.17
CA GLY A 297 21.01 4.55 -47.55
C GLY A 297 21.84 3.85 -46.46
N PRO A 298 23.18 3.71 -46.69
CA PRO A 298 24.06 3.20 -45.65
C PRO A 298 23.97 4.11 -44.44
N ALA A 299 23.60 3.55 -43.30
CA ALA A 299 23.49 4.26 -42.04
C ALA A 299 24.88 4.76 -41.63
N PRO A 300 25.04 6.05 -41.21
CA PRO A 300 26.23 6.48 -40.51
C PRO A 300 26.40 5.65 -39.21
N THR A 301 27.61 5.61 -38.68
CA THR A 301 27.99 4.77 -37.51
C THR A 301 27.08 5.02 -36.30
N GLU A 302 26.55 6.23 -36.17
CA GLU A 302 25.54 6.63 -35.21
C GLU A 302 24.52 7.51 -35.93
N GLY A 303 23.29 7.03 -36.12
CA GLY A 303 22.22 7.75 -36.79
C GLY A 303 21.57 7.00 -37.95
N PHE A 304 20.84 7.71 -38.79
CA PHE A 304 20.15 7.15 -39.95
C PHE A 304 20.14 8.12 -41.12
N GLY A 305 19.94 7.61 -42.32
CA GLY A 305 19.92 8.43 -43.51
C GLY A 305 19.43 7.71 -44.74
N GLY A 306 19.30 8.42 -45.82
CA GLY A 306 18.83 7.92 -47.09
C GLY A 306 18.42 9.02 -48.06
N THR A 307 17.65 8.66 -49.07
CA THR A 307 17.21 9.62 -50.12
C THR A 307 15.70 9.81 -50.04
N VAL A 308 15.27 11.07 -49.91
CA VAL A 308 13.88 11.50 -49.97
C VAL A 308 13.75 12.62 -50.99
N HIS A 309 12.82 12.49 -51.95
CA HIS A 309 12.63 13.48 -53.02
C HIS A 309 13.93 13.83 -53.79
N ARG A 310 14.77 12.80 -54.06
CA ARG A 310 16.08 12.92 -54.74
C ARG A 310 17.12 13.73 -53.95
N ARG A 311 16.90 14.06 -52.68
CA ARG A 311 17.86 14.66 -51.76
C ARG A 311 18.41 13.61 -50.82
N ALA A 312 19.70 13.62 -50.60
CA ALA A 312 20.38 12.77 -49.65
C ALA A 312 20.28 13.38 -48.25
N TRP A 313 19.60 12.70 -47.31
CA TRP A 313 19.43 13.12 -45.93
C TRP A 313 20.31 12.30 -45.00
N ARG A 314 20.86 12.97 -44.00
CA ARG A 314 21.62 12.34 -42.92
C ARG A 314 21.18 12.94 -41.59
N PHE A 315 20.83 12.08 -40.65
CA PHE A 315 20.44 12.44 -39.29
C PHE A 315 21.41 11.78 -38.31
N VAL A 316 22.16 12.61 -37.54
CA VAL A 316 23.25 12.15 -36.68
C VAL A 316 23.16 12.83 -35.30
N PRO A 317 23.47 12.12 -34.20
CA PRO A 317 23.53 12.72 -32.88
C PRO A 317 24.78 13.59 -32.69
N ASP A 318 25.84 13.36 -33.46
CA ASP A 318 27.04 14.16 -33.41
C ASP A 318 26.92 15.40 -34.35
N GLY A 319 27.00 16.57 -33.74
CA GLY A 319 26.94 17.85 -34.44
C GLY A 319 28.29 18.39 -34.94
N ALA A 320 29.31 17.55 -35.13
CA ALA A 320 30.65 18.03 -35.54
C ALA A 320 30.64 18.88 -36.79
N ASP A 321 29.79 18.53 -37.78
CA ASP A 321 29.63 19.27 -39.04
C ASP A 321 28.62 20.41 -38.97
N ALA A 322 27.99 20.66 -37.79
CA ALA A 322 27.02 21.73 -37.63
C ALA A 322 27.70 23.08 -37.41
N PRO A 323 27.03 24.21 -37.74
CA PRO A 323 27.55 25.55 -37.49
C PRO A 323 27.98 25.75 -36.03
N GLU A 324 29.08 26.49 -35.80
CA GLU A 324 29.67 26.67 -34.47
C GLU A 324 28.69 27.24 -33.44
N LEU A 325 27.79 28.14 -33.88
CA LEU A 325 26.74 28.71 -33.06
C LEU A 325 25.80 27.60 -32.49
N ILE A 326 25.42 26.65 -33.33
CA ILE A 326 24.54 25.54 -32.95
C ILE A 326 25.26 24.56 -32.02
N ARG A 327 26.55 24.27 -32.29
CA ARG A 327 27.37 23.39 -31.45
C ARG A 327 27.57 23.93 -30.02
N ARG A 328 27.64 25.26 -29.90
CA ARG A 328 27.78 25.93 -28.58
C ARG A 328 26.47 26.17 -27.86
N THR A 329 25.33 25.89 -28.50
CA THR A 329 24.01 26.04 -27.87
C THR A 329 23.81 24.92 -26.88
N ASP A 330 23.56 25.27 -25.61
CA ASP A 330 23.10 24.32 -24.60
C ASP A 330 21.59 24.08 -24.79
N PHE A 331 21.23 22.87 -25.12
CA PHE A 331 19.82 22.44 -25.28
C PHE A 331 19.16 21.99 -23.98
N GLY A 332 19.76 22.28 -22.82
CA GLY A 332 19.13 22.00 -21.50
C GLY A 332 18.98 20.51 -21.21
N GLY A 333 19.99 19.69 -21.57
CA GLY A 333 19.98 18.24 -21.34
C GLY A 333 19.12 17.45 -22.32
N ARG A 334 18.56 18.09 -23.36
CA ARG A 334 17.84 17.42 -24.45
C ARG A 334 18.81 16.73 -25.40
N GLN A 335 18.37 15.61 -25.95
CA GLN A 335 19.12 14.90 -26.99
C GLN A 335 18.90 15.59 -28.32
N ALA A 336 19.97 16.02 -28.97
CA ALA A 336 19.95 16.71 -30.27
C ALA A 336 20.23 15.72 -31.39
N LEU A 337 19.41 15.74 -32.45
CA LEU A 337 19.64 15.03 -33.69
C LEU A 337 19.82 16.05 -34.83
N TYR A 338 21.00 16.11 -35.36
CA TYR A 338 21.36 17.09 -36.38
C TYR A 338 21.02 16.57 -37.77
N ALA A 339 20.35 17.39 -38.57
CA ALA A 339 19.87 17.06 -39.89
C ALA A 339 20.67 17.76 -40.99
N PHE A 340 21.13 16.97 -41.95
CA PHE A 340 21.85 17.42 -43.12
C PHE A 340 21.14 16.96 -44.39
N ALA A 341 21.01 17.85 -45.39
CA ALA A 341 20.52 17.51 -46.73
C ALA A 341 21.59 17.87 -47.77
N ASP A 342 21.93 16.91 -48.62
CA ASP A 342 23.00 17.04 -49.63
C ASP A 342 24.33 17.56 -49.02
N GLY A 343 24.62 17.17 -47.80
CA GLY A 343 25.81 17.59 -47.05
C GLY A 343 25.71 18.96 -46.35
N ALA A 344 24.66 19.73 -46.58
CA ALA A 344 24.44 21.02 -45.93
C ALA A 344 23.60 20.87 -44.67
N PHE A 345 23.94 21.59 -43.60
CA PHE A 345 23.17 21.62 -42.37
C PHE A 345 21.79 22.25 -42.59
N CYS A 346 20.72 21.56 -42.19
CA CYS A 346 19.34 22.00 -42.39
C CYS A 346 18.60 22.29 -41.09
N GLY A 347 18.98 21.66 -39.98
CA GLY A 347 18.29 21.88 -38.73
C GLY A 347 18.66 20.90 -37.63
N VAL A 348 18.00 21.03 -36.48
CA VAL A 348 18.17 20.17 -35.30
C VAL A 348 16.79 19.74 -34.81
N LEU A 349 16.66 18.46 -34.52
CA LEU A 349 15.51 17.89 -33.82
C LEU A 349 15.91 17.64 -32.37
N LEU A 350 15.13 18.15 -31.43
CA LEU A 350 15.40 18.01 -30.00
C LEU A 350 14.44 17.01 -29.39
N PHE A 351 15.00 16.01 -28.75
CA PHE A 351 14.27 14.96 -28.07
C PHE A 351 14.49 15.03 -26.57
N ALA A 352 13.44 14.80 -25.82
CA ALA A 352 13.52 14.55 -24.39
C ALA A 352 12.55 13.44 -23.99
N ASN A 353 12.85 12.84 -22.87
CA ASN A 353 11.91 11.88 -22.30
C ASN A 353 10.77 12.68 -21.65
N ALA A 354 9.56 12.56 -22.18
CA ALA A 354 8.39 13.24 -21.65
C ALA A 354 8.13 12.82 -20.19
N PRO A 355 7.66 13.72 -19.32
CA PRO A 355 7.19 13.33 -18.01
C PRO A 355 5.98 12.39 -18.16
N LEU A 356 5.90 11.36 -17.31
CA LEU A 356 4.72 10.50 -17.28
C LEU A 356 3.48 11.32 -16.93
N PRO A 357 2.33 11.10 -17.57
CA PRO A 357 1.15 11.97 -17.46
C PRO A 357 0.62 12.12 -16.03
N ASP A 358 0.85 11.11 -15.18
CA ASP A 358 0.42 11.09 -13.78
C ASP A 358 1.55 11.43 -12.79
N ALA A 359 2.78 11.72 -13.25
CA ALA A 359 3.94 11.94 -12.40
C ALA A 359 3.80 13.17 -11.50
N ALA A 360 3.44 14.32 -12.09
CA ALA A 360 3.29 15.57 -11.35
C ALA A 360 2.16 15.48 -10.30
N ALA A 361 1.03 14.90 -10.68
CA ALA A 361 -0.12 14.71 -9.81
C ALA A 361 0.18 13.72 -8.67
N ALA A 362 0.92 12.63 -8.96
CA ALA A 362 1.37 11.68 -7.94
C ALA A 362 2.33 12.33 -6.94
N GLN A 363 3.30 13.13 -7.41
CA GLN A 363 4.22 13.89 -6.55
C GLN A 363 3.47 14.90 -5.69
N ALA A 364 2.55 15.68 -6.26
CA ALA A 364 1.73 16.62 -5.52
C ALA A 364 0.92 15.94 -4.42
N CYS A 365 0.31 14.79 -4.70
CA CYS A 365 -0.45 14.00 -3.75
C CYS A 365 0.44 13.49 -2.59
N LEU A 366 1.66 13.02 -2.88
CA LEU A 366 2.61 12.56 -1.87
C LEU A 366 3.11 13.71 -0.98
N ARG A 367 3.35 14.90 -1.56
CA ARG A 367 3.71 16.12 -0.82
C ARG A 367 2.58 16.59 0.09
N ALA A 368 1.33 16.59 -0.38
CA ALA A 368 0.16 16.98 0.40
C ALA A 368 -0.01 16.11 1.65
N GLU A 369 0.36 14.84 1.59
CA GLU A 369 0.37 13.91 2.73
C GLU A 369 1.64 14.02 3.59
N GLY A 370 2.49 15.02 3.37
CA GLY A 370 3.62 15.34 4.23
C GLY A 370 4.86 14.46 4.03
N LEU A 371 5.06 13.88 2.82
CA LEU A 371 6.32 13.28 2.44
C LEU A 371 7.27 14.37 1.93
N ALA A 372 8.43 14.49 2.57
CA ALA A 372 9.47 15.39 2.10
C ALA A 372 10.07 14.83 0.80
N GLU A 373 10.17 15.68 -0.23
CA GLU A 373 10.86 15.33 -1.46
C GLU A 373 12.33 15.69 -1.33
N THR A 374 13.22 14.76 -1.64
CA THR A 374 14.67 14.98 -1.67
C THR A 374 15.17 14.77 -3.10
N VAL A 375 15.95 15.72 -3.60
CA VAL A 375 16.58 15.62 -4.93
C VAL A 375 18.03 15.17 -4.76
N GLY A 376 18.41 14.14 -5.52
CA GLY A 376 19.78 13.68 -5.65
C GLY A 376 20.24 12.69 -4.56
N ASP A 377 21.30 11.97 -4.91
CA ASP A 377 22.01 11.00 -4.07
C ASP A 377 22.74 11.73 -2.90
N ARG A 378 21.97 12.32 -2.01
CA ARG A 378 22.53 12.79 -0.74
C ARG A 378 22.75 11.57 0.14
N GLN A 379 23.96 11.02 0.04
CA GLN A 379 24.54 10.26 1.14
C GLN A 379 24.18 10.96 2.44
N THR A 380 23.31 10.31 3.18
CA THR A 380 22.68 10.78 4.40
C THR A 380 23.69 11.43 5.32
N ASN A 381 23.49 12.72 5.60
CA ASN A 381 24.19 13.40 6.66
C ASN A 381 23.98 12.58 7.95
N PRO A 382 25.02 12.05 8.60
CA PRO A 382 24.90 11.14 9.76
C PRO A 382 24.14 11.74 10.95
N ARG A 383 23.90 13.03 10.95
CA ARG A 383 23.08 13.74 11.96
C ARG A 383 21.57 13.57 11.75
N LYS A 384 21.08 13.12 10.56
CA LYS A 384 19.66 12.89 10.27
C LYS A 384 19.27 11.38 10.26
N ARG A 385 19.84 10.58 11.13
CA ARG A 385 19.65 9.13 11.29
C ARG A 385 18.18 8.67 11.52
N ARG A 386 17.20 9.58 11.52
CA ARG A 386 15.76 9.30 11.71
C ARG A 386 14.93 9.39 10.42
N GLU A 387 15.49 9.91 9.34
CA GLU A 387 14.74 9.99 8.07
C GLU A 387 14.74 8.62 7.39
N LYS A 388 13.55 8.11 7.15
CA LYS A 388 13.32 6.91 6.35
C LYS A 388 13.02 7.35 4.94
N VAL A 389 14.02 7.26 4.07
CA VAL A 389 13.93 7.66 2.67
C VAL A 389 13.55 6.46 1.81
N LEU A 390 12.60 6.66 0.90
CA LEU A 390 12.30 5.74 -0.18
C LEU A 390 12.96 6.26 -1.46
N HIS A 391 13.66 5.39 -2.18
CA HIS A 391 14.25 5.69 -3.47
C HIS A 391 13.37 5.13 -4.58
N VAL A 392 13.07 5.98 -5.54
CA VAL A 392 12.26 5.68 -6.71
C VAL A 392 13.17 5.73 -7.92
N THR A 393 13.37 4.59 -8.56
CA THR A 393 14.19 4.43 -9.76
C THR A 393 13.37 3.78 -10.86
N ARG A 394 13.79 3.89 -12.12
CA ARG A 394 13.17 3.18 -13.22
C ARG A 394 13.86 1.85 -13.46
N ASP A 395 13.05 0.82 -13.74
CA ASP A 395 13.53 -0.53 -14.09
C ASP A 395 12.70 -1.03 -15.29
N GLY A 396 13.21 -0.77 -16.49
CA GLY A 396 12.48 -0.99 -17.74
C GLY A 396 11.19 -0.16 -17.80
N ASP A 397 10.04 -0.82 -18.00
CA ASP A 397 8.71 -0.18 -18.06
C ASP A 397 8.08 0.04 -16.68
N THR A 398 8.74 -0.37 -15.61
CA THR A 398 8.20 -0.28 -14.26
C THR A 398 9.02 0.66 -13.40
N ILE A 399 8.36 1.22 -12.39
CA ILE A 399 8.99 2.04 -11.36
C ILE A 399 9.39 1.11 -10.22
N ARG A 400 10.65 1.14 -9.83
CA ARG A 400 11.20 0.40 -8.71
C ARG A 400 11.29 1.29 -7.48
N LEU A 401 10.70 0.84 -6.40
CA LEU A 401 10.73 1.48 -5.10
C LEU A 401 11.61 0.67 -4.16
N THR A 402 12.61 1.32 -3.55
CA THR A 402 13.53 0.69 -2.59
C THR A 402 13.66 1.55 -1.34
N ASN A 403 14.00 0.94 -0.21
CA ASN A 403 14.42 1.69 0.97
C ASN A 403 15.94 1.94 0.93
N ALA A 404 16.41 2.87 1.76
CA ALA A 404 17.83 3.24 1.84
C ALA A 404 18.77 2.06 2.15
N ASP A 405 18.27 1.04 2.88
CA ASP A 405 19.06 -0.13 3.27
C ASP A 405 19.03 -1.25 2.20
N GLY A 406 18.29 -1.09 1.10
CA GLY A 406 18.13 -2.12 0.06
C GLY A 406 17.40 -3.39 0.50
N THR A 407 16.88 -3.43 1.73
CA THR A 407 16.18 -4.61 2.29
C THR A 407 14.76 -4.78 1.77
N PHE A 408 14.21 -3.72 1.21
CA PHE A 408 12.89 -3.69 0.58
C PHE A 408 13.02 -3.28 -0.89
N SER A 409 12.34 -3.98 -1.77
CA SER A 409 12.23 -3.64 -3.19
C SER A 409 10.85 -4.03 -3.72
N MET A 410 10.23 -3.13 -4.47
CA MET A 410 8.91 -3.33 -5.06
C MET A 410 8.86 -2.67 -6.43
N HIS A 411 8.13 -3.27 -7.37
CA HIS A 411 7.86 -2.71 -8.69
C HIS A 411 6.40 -2.24 -8.79
N VAL A 412 6.20 -1.07 -9.37
CA VAL A 412 4.88 -0.48 -9.64
C VAL A 412 4.81 -0.03 -11.10
N PRO A 413 3.64 -0.16 -11.76
CA PRO A 413 3.53 0.17 -13.18
C PRO A 413 3.53 1.67 -13.46
N THR A 414 2.91 2.48 -12.59
CA THR A 414 2.70 3.92 -12.83
C THR A 414 3.00 4.75 -11.58
N PRO A 415 3.31 6.06 -11.73
CA PRO A 415 3.44 6.98 -10.61
C PRO A 415 2.17 7.07 -9.74
N ALA A 416 0.99 7.02 -10.36
CA ALA A 416 -0.29 6.98 -9.62
C ALA A 416 -0.39 5.76 -8.72
N ALA A 417 -0.03 4.57 -9.23
CA ALA A 417 -0.01 3.34 -8.45
C ALA A 417 1.05 3.35 -7.34
N LEU A 418 2.17 4.09 -7.54
CA LEU A 418 3.16 4.36 -6.50
C LEU A 418 2.53 5.16 -5.36
N ALA A 419 1.94 6.32 -5.69
CA ALA A 419 1.31 7.19 -4.71
C ALA A 419 0.20 6.46 -3.93
N GLU A 420 -0.70 5.75 -4.62
CA GLU A 420 -1.74 4.95 -3.97
C GLU A 420 -1.14 3.93 -2.99
N THR A 421 -0.09 3.22 -3.38
CA THR A 421 0.52 2.18 -2.54
C THR A 421 1.16 2.78 -1.29
N VAL A 422 1.91 3.87 -1.42
CA VAL A 422 2.57 4.56 -0.30
C VAL A 422 1.54 5.15 0.67
N LEU A 423 0.50 5.81 0.16
CA LEU A 423 -0.56 6.39 0.98
C LEU A 423 -1.36 5.33 1.71
N LEU A 424 -1.69 4.22 1.04
CA LEU A 424 -2.37 3.09 1.67
C LEU A 424 -1.51 2.49 2.78
N ALA A 425 -0.19 2.37 2.57
CA ALA A 425 0.74 1.89 3.58
C ALA A 425 0.77 2.79 4.83
N ARG A 426 0.75 4.12 4.66
CA ARG A 426 0.66 5.08 5.76
C ARG A 426 -0.64 4.92 6.56
N ARG A 427 -1.76 4.84 5.87
CA ARG A 427 -3.08 4.62 6.50
C ARG A 427 -3.17 3.26 7.19
N MET A 428 -2.61 2.21 6.57
CA MET A 428 -2.51 0.88 7.18
C MET A 428 -1.67 0.90 8.47
N THR A 429 -0.51 1.58 8.46
CA THR A 429 0.35 1.68 9.66
C THR A 429 -0.29 2.51 10.76
N ALA A 430 -1.05 3.55 10.43
CA ALA A 430 -1.87 4.28 11.39
C ALA A 430 -2.95 3.37 12.01
N ALA A 431 -3.70 2.63 11.17
CA ALA A 431 -4.69 1.66 11.63
C ALA A 431 -4.07 0.55 12.49
N LEU A 432 -2.84 0.10 12.16
CA LEU A 432 -2.10 -0.88 12.96
C LEU A 432 -1.74 -0.33 14.35
N ARG A 433 -1.27 0.90 14.43
CA ARG A 433 -0.97 1.54 15.73
C ARG A 433 -2.22 1.68 16.58
N THR A 434 -3.35 2.09 16.00
CA THR A 434 -4.65 2.16 16.71
C THR A 434 -5.12 0.78 17.15
N ALA A 435 -5.02 -0.24 16.30
CA ALA A 435 -5.38 -1.63 16.63
C ALA A 435 -4.54 -2.18 17.80
N VAL A 436 -3.24 -1.92 17.79
CA VAL A 436 -2.32 -2.32 18.88
C VAL A 436 -2.63 -1.54 20.16
N GLY A 437 -2.89 -0.23 20.06
CA GLY A 437 -3.30 0.61 21.20
C GLY A 437 -4.60 0.12 21.85
N VAL A 438 -5.62 -0.16 21.05
CA VAL A 438 -6.91 -0.71 21.52
C VAL A 438 -6.69 -2.08 22.18
N SER A 439 -5.84 -2.94 21.60
CA SER A 439 -5.54 -4.26 22.16
C SER A 439 -4.81 -4.16 23.49
N ALA A 440 -3.88 -3.22 23.64
CA ALA A 440 -3.16 -2.97 24.88
C ALA A 440 -4.08 -2.38 25.96
N ALA A 441 -4.94 -1.42 25.61
CA ALA A 441 -5.92 -0.85 26.52
C ALA A 441 -6.95 -1.90 26.99
N ALA A 442 -7.44 -2.73 26.07
CA ALA A 442 -8.33 -3.84 26.39
C ALA A 442 -7.67 -4.84 27.36
N LEU A 443 -6.39 -5.17 27.12
CA LEU A 443 -5.64 -6.04 28.02
C LEU A 443 -5.49 -5.41 29.41
N LEU A 444 -5.09 -4.13 29.48
CA LEU A 444 -4.97 -3.43 30.76
C LEU A 444 -6.29 -3.44 31.53
N LEU A 445 -7.41 -3.16 30.85
CA LEU A 445 -8.74 -3.19 31.50
C LEU A 445 -9.10 -4.61 31.97
N CYS A 446 -8.80 -5.65 31.19
CA CYS A 446 -8.99 -7.05 31.61
C CYS A 446 -8.15 -7.39 32.85
N VAL A 447 -6.91 -6.92 32.91
CA VAL A 447 -6.01 -7.13 34.05
C VAL A 447 -6.54 -6.41 35.30
N LEU A 448 -7.02 -5.17 35.16
CA LEU A 448 -7.61 -4.41 36.27
C LEU A 448 -8.87 -5.11 36.81
N LEU A 449 -9.73 -5.62 35.94
CA LEU A 449 -10.92 -6.37 36.32
C LEU A 449 -10.57 -7.70 37.02
N ALA A 450 -9.50 -8.38 36.57
CA ALA A 450 -9.04 -9.63 37.18
C ALA A 450 -8.25 -9.39 38.48
N ALA A 451 -7.62 -8.23 38.64
CA ALA A 451 -6.82 -7.86 39.81
C ALA A 451 -7.67 -7.35 40.99
N ASP A 452 -8.97 -7.17 40.82
CA ASP A 452 -9.89 -6.83 41.95
C ASP A 452 -10.00 -8.03 42.90
N VAL A 453 -9.00 -8.08 43.71
CA VAL A 453 -8.43 -9.21 44.41
C VAL A 453 -9.39 -9.71 45.48
N GLY A 454 -9.78 -10.99 45.35
CA GLY A 454 -10.47 -11.76 46.35
C GLY A 454 -11.92 -12.08 46.03
N ARG A 455 -12.52 -11.53 44.99
CA ARG A 455 -13.86 -11.84 44.50
C ARG A 455 -13.87 -11.88 42.98
N LEU A 456 -13.11 -12.83 42.40
CA LEU A 456 -13.29 -13.18 40.98
C LEU A 456 -14.77 -13.61 40.80
N SER A 457 -15.60 -12.66 40.39
CA SER A 457 -16.97 -12.95 40.05
C SER A 457 -17.02 -13.43 38.59
N ALA A 458 -17.94 -14.36 38.30
CA ALA A 458 -18.26 -14.74 36.92
C ALA A 458 -18.50 -13.50 36.03
N ALA A 459 -18.98 -12.40 36.62
CA ALA A 459 -19.17 -11.11 35.96
C ALA A 459 -17.85 -10.48 35.49
N ALA A 460 -16.76 -10.55 36.27
CA ALA A 460 -15.46 -9.98 35.85
C ALA A 460 -14.87 -10.77 34.65
N LEU A 461 -14.97 -12.08 34.64
CA LEU A 461 -14.52 -12.92 33.52
C LEU A 461 -15.35 -12.70 32.25
N THR A 462 -16.68 -12.55 32.38
CA THR A 462 -17.52 -12.22 31.21
C THR A 462 -17.26 -10.83 30.67
N ALA A 463 -17.03 -9.85 31.54
CA ALA A 463 -16.62 -8.51 31.13
C ALA A 463 -15.27 -8.54 30.40
N ALA A 464 -14.28 -9.26 30.90
CA ALA A 464 -12.99 -9.44 30.23
C ALA A 464 -13.14 -10.12 28.85
N ALA A 465 -13.98 -11.14 28.73
CA ALA A 465 -14.28 -11.79 27.46
C ALA A 465 -14.95 -10.81 26.47
N ALA A 466 -15.93 -10.03 26.92
CA ALA A 466 -16.62 -9.02 26.11
C ALA A 466 -15.66 -7.92 25.61
N ILE A 467 -14.78 -7.43 26.48
CA ILE A 467 -13.77 -6.43 26.12
C ILE A 467 -12.80 -6.96 25.05
N ARG A 468 -12.34 -8.20 25.19
CA ARG A 468 -11.45 -8.86 24.20
C ARG A 468 -12.16 -9.07 22.87
N LEU A 469 -13.44 -9.45 22.89
CA LEU A 469 -14.25 -9.59 21.70
C LEU A 469 -14.43 -8.24 21.01
N ALA A 470 -14.79 -7.18 21.75
CA ALA A 470 -14.93 -5.82 21.23
C ALA A 470 -13.63 -5.33 20.59
N ALA A 471 -12.48 -5.53 21.23
CA ALA A 471 -11.17 -5.20 20.65
C ALA A 471 -10.91 -5.98 19.35
N THR A 472 -11.28 -7.26 19.28
CA THR A 472 -11.11 -8.08 18.08
C THR A 472 -12.03 -7.61 16.94
N VAL A 473 -13.28 -7.28 17.24
CA VAL A 473 -14.22 -6.69 16.28
C VAL A 473 -13.70 -5.33 15.77
N THR A 474 -13.13 -4.50 16.64
CA THR A 474 -12.53 -3.24 16.23
C THR A 474 -11.40 -3.45 15.21
N VAL A 475 -10.51 -4.43 15.41
CA VAL A 475 -9.46 -4.78 14.44
C VAL A 475 -10.04 -5.24 13.11
N LEU A 476 -11.10 -6.05 13.14
CA LEU A 476 -11.81 -6.49 11.93
C LEU A 476 -12.44 -5.29 11.19
N LEU A 477 -13.08 -4.36 11.90
CA LEU A 477 -13.64 -3.14 11.32
C LEU A 477 -12.56 -2.26 10.69
N LEU A 478 -11.42 -2.05 11.38
CA LEU A 478 -10.29 -1.32 10.83
C LEU A 478 -9.76 -1.97 9.54
N SER A 479 -9.69 -3.31 9.49
CA SER A 479 -9.27 -4.01 8.28
C SER A 479 -10.27 -3.84 7.13
N CYS A 480 -11.56 -3.82 7.42
CA CYS A 480 -12.62 -3.53 6.43
C CYS A 480 -12.55 -2.08 5.94
N LEU A 481 -12.28 -1.12 6.83
CA LEU A 481 -12.09 0.28 6.46
C LEU A 481 -10.89 0.45 5.53
N VAL A 482 -9.72 -0.11 5.87
CA VAL A 482 -8.53 -0.08 5.00
C VAL A 482 -8.83 -0.66 3.61
N ARG A 483 -9.60 -1.74 3.53
CA ARG A 483 -10.00 -2.36 2.26
C ARG A 483 -10.92 -1.47 1.43
N ARG A 484 -11.81 -0.68 2.07
CA ARG A 484 -12.85 0.14 1.41
C ARG A 484 -12.43 1.60 1.18
N MET A 485 -11.25 2.02 1.60
CA MET A 485 -10.79 3.39 1.38
C MET A 485 -10.79 3.75 -0.10
N PRO A 486 -11.29 4.93 -0.50
CA PRO A 486 -11.21 5.37 -1.89
C PRO A 486 -9.74 5.56 -2.31
N PRO A 487 -9.39 5.33 -3.59
CA PRO A 487 -8.09 5.71 -4.11
C PRO A 487 -7.89 7.22 -3.95
N PRO A 488 -6.64 7.70 -3.86
CA PRO A 488 -6.40 9.11 -3.97
C PRO A 488 -6.90 9.62 -5.33
N GLU A 489 -7.57 10.75 -5.34
CA GLU A 489 -7.97 11.42 -6.58
C GLU A 489 -6.69 12.03 -7.18
N ILE A 490 -6.16 11.38 -8.19
CA ILE A 490 -5.01 11.87 -8.95
C ILE A 490 -5.60 12.47 -10.23
N HIS A 491 -5.76 13.80 -10.21
CA HIS A 491 -6.16 14.53 -11.41
C HIS A 491 -4.99 14.57 -12.37
N VAL A 492 -5.07 13.81 -13.44
CA VAL A 492 -4.12 13.84 -14.53
C VAL A 492 -4.55 14.98 -15.44
N GLU A 493 -3.90 16.14 -15.37
CA GLU A 493 -3.95 17.12 -16.43
C GLU A 493 -3.16 16.56 -17.62
N GLU A 494 -3.82 16.18 -18.68
CA GLU A 494 -3.19 15.85 -19.95
C GLU A 494 -2.59 17.12 -20.59
N GLU A 495 -1.55 17.69 -19.99
CA GLU A 495 -0.69 18.64 -20.71
C GLU A 495 0.16 17.83 -21.70
N ARG A 496 -0.35 17.68 -22.91
CA ARG A 496 0.49 17.21 -24.03
C ARG A 496 1.54 18.27 -24.34
N PRO A 497 2.82 17.91 -24.34
CA PRO A 497 3.86 18.89 -24.71
C PRO A 497 3.58 19.40 -26.12
N ALA A 498 3.59 20.72 -26.27
CA ALA A 498 3.44 21.35 -27.57
C ALA A 498 4.70 21.04 -28.38
N MET A 499 4.62 20.14 -29.35
CA MET A 499 5.73 19.71 -30.22
C MET A 499 6.31 20.82 -31.11
N PHE A 500 5.59 21.92 -31.25
CA PHE A 500 6.02 23.12 -32.01
C PHE A 500 5.57 24.33 -31.19
N GLY A 501 6.42 25.34 -31.07
CA GLY A 501 6.20 26.50 -30.22
C GLY A 501 4.75 26.96 -30.17
N LYS A 502 4.18 27.06 -28.96
CA LYS A 502 2.78 27.43 -28.73
C LYS A 502 2.51 28.75 -29.45
N VAL A 503 1.66 28.73 -30.47
CA VAL A 503 1.11 29.93 -31.06
C VAL A 503 -0.20 30.20 -30.34
N ASN A 504 -0.26 31.35 -29.68
CA ASN A 504 -1.47 31.77 -28.99
C ASN A 504 -2.28 32.70 -29.88
N TYR A 505 -3.58 32.50 -29.91
CA TYR A 505 -4.52 33.43 -30.54
C TYR A 505 -5.51 33.91 -29.49
N THR A 506 -5.87 35.17 -29.60
CA THR A 506 -6.97 35.78 -28.85
C THR A 506 -8.10 36.07 -29.81
N ILE A 507 -9.23 35.42 -29.62
CA ILE A 507 -10.42 35.56 -30.49
C ILE A 507 -11.50 36.30 -29.72
N HIS A 508 -11.92 37.44 -30.22
CA HIS A 508 -13.06 38.17 -29.68
C HIS A 508 -14.36 37.62 -30.31
N VAL A 509 -15.24 37.06 -29.46
CA VAL A 509 -16.48 36.39 -29.89
C VAL A 509 -17.69 37.16 -29.40
N GLU A 510 -18.52 37.61 -30.34
CA GLU A 510 -19.79 38.27 -30.03
C GLU A 510 -20.93 37.25 -29.99
N GLY A 511 -21.94 37.54 -29.18
CA GLY A 511 -23.14 36.70 -29.06
C GLY A 511 -23.10 35.71 -27.90
N MET A 512 -22.00 35.61 -27.14
CA MET A 512 -21.95 34.81 -25.92
C MET A 512 -22.65 35.52 -24.77
N SER A 513 -23.67 34.89 -24.19
CA SER A 513 -24.47 35.48 -23.09
C SER A 513 -24.53 34.59 -21.84
N CYS A 514 -24.08 33.34 -21.90
CA CYS A 514 -24.15 32.38 -20.81
C CYS A 514 -23.01 31.38 -20.86
N SER A 515 -22.78 30.67 -19.73
CA SER A 515 -21.74 29.64 -19.63
C SER A 515 -21.89 28.49 -20.65
N HIS A 516 -23.12 28.23 -21.10
CA HIS A 516 -23.40 27.22 -22.13
C HIS A 516 -22.91 27.68 -23.51
N CYS A 517 -23.02 28.98 -23.80
CA CYS A 517 -22.46 29.58 -25.01
C CYS A 517 -20.91 29.48 -25.02
N ALA A 518 -20.28 29.78 -23.89
CA ALA A 518 -18.82 29.67 -23.76
C ALA A 518 -18.33 28.21 -23.93
N ALA A 519 -19.06 27.23 -23.38
CA ALA A 519 -18.78 25.81 -23.58
C ALA A 519 -18.95 25.37 -25.06
N HIS A 520 -19.94 25.91 -25.78
CA HIS A 520 -20.14 25.62 -27.20
C HIS A 520 -18.99 26.16 -28.06
N VAL A 521 -18.58 27.42 -27.82
CA VAL A 521 -17.43 28.03 -28.51
C VAL A 521 -16.15 27.25 -28.22
N LYS A 522 -15.94 26.84 -26.96
CA LYS A 522 -14.81 25.99 -26.55
C LYS A 522 -14.78 24.69 -27.33
N THR A 523 -15.91 23.97 -27.35
CA THR A 523 -16.03 22.68 -28.05
C THR A 523 -15.79 22.82 -29.54
N ALA A 524 -16.28 23.90 -30.16
CA ALA A 524 -16.09 24.19 -31.58
C ALA A 524 -14.61 24.45 -31.91
N LEU A 525 -13.91 25.22 -31.10
CA LEU A 525 -12.48 25.49 -31.29
C LEU A 525 -11.65 24.23 -31.04
N GLU A 526 -11.98 23.44 -30.02
CA GLU A 526 -11.29 22.18 -29.67
C GLU A 526 -11.60 21.04 -30.66
N SER A 527 -12.62 21.19 -31.53
CA SER A 527 -12.84 20.26 -32.64
C SER A 527 -11.72 20.31 -33.69
N ILE A 528 -10.99 21.43 -33.75
CA ILE A 528 -9.80 21.56 -34.60
C ILE A 528 -8.66 20.80 -33.95
N ARG A 529 -8.10 19.85 -34.67
CA ARG A 529 -7.07 18.94 -34.16
C ARG A 529 -5.86 19.69 -33.58
N GLY A 530 -5.60 19.47 -32.29
CA GLY A 530 -4.46 20.06 -31.58
C GLY A 530 -4.70 21.47 -31.02
N VAL A 531 -5.91 21.98 -31.09
CA VAL A 531 -6.31 23.26 -30.50
C VAL A 531 -6.83 23.05 -29.09
N SER A 532 -6.36 23.87 -28.15
CA SER A 532 -6.92 24.00 -26.80
C SER A 532 -7.43 25.42 -26.63
N ALA A 533 -8.67 25.58 -26.18
CA ALA A 533 -9.30 26.88 -26.02
C ALA A 533 -9.75 27.09 -24.56
N ASP A 534 -9.48 28.29 -24.05
CA ASP A 534 -10.00 28.78 -22.78
C ASP A 534 -10.88 30.01 -23.03
N VAL A 535 -12.18 29.90 -22.70
CA VAL A 535 -13.18 30.93 -23.06
C VAL A 535 -13.60 31.69 -21.81
N VAL A 536 -13.28 32.98 -21.79
CA VAL A 536 -13.62 33.92 -20.71
C VAL A 536 -14.90 34.66 -21.10
N LEU A 537 -16.02 34.29 -20.47
CA LEU A 537 -17.35 34.82 -20.80
C LEU A 537 -17.47 36.33 -20.56
N ASP A 538 -16.92 36.79 -19.42
CA ASP A 538 -17.05 38.20 -18.98
C ASP A 538 -16.32 39.16 -19.93
N GLU A 539 -15.21 38.71 -20.51
CA GLU A 539 -14.40 39.47 -21.47
C GLU A 539 -14.84 39.22 -22.93
N LYS A 540 -15.70 38.22 -23.16
CA LYS A 540 -16.12 37.74 -24.48
C LYS A 540 -14.93 37.32 -25.36
N VAL A 541 -13.93 36.71 -24.77
CA VAL A 541 -12.67 36.33 -25.42
C VAL A 541 -12.45 34.84 -25.31
N ALA A 542 -11.93 34.21 -26.36
CA ALA A 542 -11.41 32.88 -26.37
C ALA A 542 -9.88 32.92 -26.55
N HIS A 543 -9.14 32.45 -25.55
CA HIS A 543 -7.69 32.25 -25.65
C HIS A 543 -7.42 30.87 -26.23
N VAL A 544 -6.83 30.84 -27.41
CA VAL A 544 -6.60 29.61 -28.18
C VAL A 544 -5.11 29.32 -28.24
N LYS A 545 -4.74 28.12 -27.84
CA LYS A 545 -3.37 27.61 -27.91
C LYS A 545 -3.26 26.55 -29.01
N CYS A 546 -2.41 26.76 -29.98
CA CYS A 546 -2.20 25.86 -31.12
C CYS A 546 -0.75 25.40 -31.18
N PRO A 547 -0.47 24.14 -31.58
CA PRO A 547 0.89 23.62 -31.73
C PRO A 547 1.61 24.17 -32.96
N ALA A 548 0.86 24.72 -33.93
CA ALA A 548 1.38 25.39 -35.15
C ALA A 548 0.51 26.59 -35.50
N ALA A 549 1.04 27.51 -36.29
CA ALA A 549 0.27 28.63 -36.80
C ALA A 549 -0.88 28.10 -37.69
N LEU A 550 -2.13 28.30 -37.23
CA LEU A 550 -3.33 28.02 -38.00
C LEU A 550 -3.76 29.24 -38.80
N ASP A 551 -4.46 29.00 -39.90
CA ASP A 551 -5.09 30.12 -40.65
C ASP A 551 -6.18 30.74 -39.77
N GLU A 552 -6.10 32.05 -39.53
CA GLU A 552 -7.09 32.82 -38.77
C GLU A 552 -8.52 32.58 -39.28
N LYS A 553 -8.64 32.32 -40.59
CA LYS A 553 -9.92 31.98 -41.22
C LYS A 553 -10.48 30.66 -40.76
N GLN A 554 -9.64 29.67 -40.44
CA GLN A 554 -10.08 28.37 -39.91
C GLN A 554 -10.63 28.51 -38.48
N LEU A 555 -9.97 29.30 -37.65
CA LEU A 555 -10.42 29.57 -36.28
C LEU A 555 -11.75 30.36 -36.30
N ALA A 556 -11.84 31.38 -37.16
CA ALA A 556 -13.07 32.16 -37.33
C ALA A 556 -14.25 31.31 -37.87
N ALA A 557 -13.99 30.43 -38.84
CA ALA A 557 -14.99 29.52 -39.39
C ALA A 557 -15.58 28.58 -38.33
N ALA A 558 -14.76 27.98 -37.49
CA ALA A 558 -15.22 27.08 -36.43
C ALA A 558 -16.16 27.77 -35.42
N VAL A 559 -15.84 29.01 -35.04
CA VAL A 559 -16.69 29.82 -34.16
C VAL A 559 -18.00 30.22 -34.86
N THR A 560 -17.92 30.53 -36.15
CA THR A 560 -19.10 30.93 -36.96
C THR A 560 -20.03 29.73 -37.19
N GLU A 561 -19.49 28.54 -37.45
CA GLU A 561 -20.28 27.30 -37.56
C GLU A 561 -20.97 26.93 -36.24
N ALA A 562 -20.40 27.31 -35.09
CA ALA A 562 -21.04 27.17 -33.79
C ALA A 562 -22.16 28.20 -33.52
N GLY A 563 -22.43 29.12 -34.48
CA GLY A 563 -23.51 30.10 -34.41
C GLY A 563 -23.15 31.42 -33.73
N PHE A 564 -21.85 31.74 -33.59
CA PHE A 564 -21.34 32.97 -32.97
C PHE A 564 -20.61 33.85 -33.98
N THR A 565 -20.49 35.15 -33.69
CA THR A 565 -19.81 36.09 -34.57
C THR A 565 -18.41 36.38 -34.04
N VAL A 566 -17.41 36.35 -34.92
CA VAL A 566 -16.03 36.68 -34.58
C VAL A 566 -15.77 38.14 -34.89
N ALA A 567 -15.43 38.95 -33.87
CA ALA A 567 -15.11 40.36 -34.03
C ALA A 567 -13.64 40.56 -34.49
N SER A 568 -12.69 39.86 -33.88
CA SER A 568 -11.28 39.86 -34.28
C SER A 568 -10.58 38.59 -33.90
N VAL A 569 -9.50 38.25 -34.61
CA VAL A 569 -8.56 37.17 -34.27
C VAL A 569 -7.19 37.82 -34.24
N GLU A 570 -6.55 37.77 -33.08
CA GLU A 570 -5.23 38.33 -32.86
C GLU A 570 -4.26 37.24 -32.50
N ARG A 571 -3.10 37.23 -33.14
CA ARG A 571 -2.01 36.31 -32.79
C ARG A 571 -1.14 36.97 -31.72
N VAL A 572 -0.99 36.29 -30.58
CA VAL A 572 -0.21 36.77 -29.42
C VAL A 572 1.11 36.04 -29.30
#